data_412aa37bce88d272969b6c165516b227
#
_entry.id   412aa37bce88d272969b6c165516b227
#
_cell.length_a   1.000
_cell.length_b   1.000
_cell.length_c   1.000
_cell.angle_alpha   90.00
_cell.angle_beta   90.00
_cell.angle_gamma   90.00
#
_symmetry.space_group_name_H-M   'P 1'
#
loop_
_entity.id
_entity.type
_entity.pdbx_description
1 polymer ?
#
loop_
_entity_poly.entity_id
_entity_poly.type
_entity_poly.pdbx_seq_one_letter_code
_entity_poly.pdbx_strand_id
1 'polypeptide(L)'
;VRNVQTGRVLKPWLAGYGYWYVQLGAKGLKTGIHRLVALTFLGPPPTPLHEVAHNDGDRNNNAVANLRWATHAENVADSFRHGTARVPVFAGQHHPRATLTDSEAREIRRRHTGRRGEQIRLAREFGVSRYVIHHIVRGETWQHLN
;
A
#
# COMPACT_ATOMS: atom_id res chain seq x y z
N VAL A 1 -11.88 -22.65 13.21
CA VAL A 1 -12.23 -22.09 14.53
C VAL A 1 -13.44 -22.81 15.06
N ARG A 2 -13.37 -23.37 16.29
CA ARG A 2 -14.47 -24.05 16.96
C ARG A 2 -14.90 -23.24 18.19
N ASN A 3 -16.20 -23.08 18.38
CA ASN A 3 -16.73 -22.51 19.61
C ASN A 3 -16.60 -23.55 20.75
N VAL A 4 -15.87 -23.22 21.80
CA VAL A 4 -15.56 -24.16 22.91
C VAL A 4 -16.80 -24.52 23.70
N GLN A 5 -17.74 -23.59 23.89
CA GLN A 5 -18.95 -23.81 24.68
C GLN A 5 -20.00 -24.66 23.95
N THR A 6 -20.17 -24.44 22.63
CA THR A 6 -21.19 -25.13 21.84
C THR A 6 -20.65 -26.25 20.96
N GLY A 7 -19.33 -26.42 20.89
CA GLY A 7 -18.67 -27.38 20.00
C GLY A 7 -18.80 -27.06 18.50
N ARG A 8 -19.56 -26.03 18.14
CA ARG A 8 -19.85 -25.68 16.74
C ARG A 8 -18.62 -25.15 16.02
N VAL A 9 -18.36 -25.68 14.82
CA VAL A 9 -17.33 -25.15 13.93
C VAL A 9 -17.86 -23.91 13.23
N LEU A 10 -17.15 -22.80 13.34
CA LEU A 10 -17.52 -21.55 12.67
C LEU A 10 -17.18 -21.65 11.19
N LYS A 11 -18.13 -21.29 10.33
CA LYS A 11 -17.92 -21.27 8.87
C LYS A 11 -17.18 -20.01 8.48
N PRO A 12 -15.97 -20.11 7.90
CA PRO A 12 -15.26 -18.95 7.40
C PRO A 12 -15.84 -18.50 6.06
N TRP A 13 -15.64 -17.23 5.74
CA TRP A 13 -15.91 -16.68 4.40
C TRP A 13 -14.77 -15.79 3.94
N LEU A 14 -14.57 -15.72 2.62
CA LEU A 14 -13.57 -14.86 2.01
C LEU A 14 -14.16 -13.45 1.82
N ALA A 15 -13.53 -12.43 2.37
CA ALA A 15 -13.93 -11.04 2.17
C ALA A 15 -13.26 -10.44 0.91
N GLY A 16 -13.82 -9.33 0.40
CA GLY A 16 -13.40 -8.70 -0.85
C GLY A 16 -11.93 -8.27 -0.97
N TYR A 17 -11.21 -8.24 0.16
CA TYR A 17 -9.77 -7.96 0.20
C TYR A 17 -8.89 -9.22 0.22
N GLY A 18 -9.47 -10.42 0.02
CA GLY A 18 -8.72 -11.67 -0.02
C GLY A 18 -8.33 -12.24 1.34
N TYR A 19 -8.98 -11.81 2.42
CA TYR A 19 -8.79 -12.35 3.76
C TYR A 19 -9.96 -13.23 4.19
N TRP A 20 -9.65 -14.30 4.93
CA TRP A 20 -10.65 -15.15 5.56
C TRP A 20 -11.13 -14.57 6.88
N TYR A 21 -12.44 -14.49 7.04
CA TYR A 21 -13.12 -14.00 8.24
C TYR A 21 -13.99 -15.05 8.88
N VAL A 22 -14.23 -14.90 10.18
CA VAL A 22 -15.25 -15.63 10.95
C VAL A 22 -16.05 -14.65 11.79
N GLN A 23 -17.30 -15.01 12.09
CA GLN A 23 -18.14 -14.27 13.04
C GLN A 23 -18.18 -15.00 14.37
N LEU A 24 -17.83 -14.28 15.43
CA LEU A 24 -17.84 -14.77 16.80
C LEU A 24 -19.17 -14.44 17.47
N GLY A 25 -20.02 -15.48 17.70
CA GLY A 25 -21.36 -15.31 18.30
C GLY A 25 -22.45 -14.86 17.30
N ALA A 26 -23.72 -14.90 17.74
CA ALA A 26 -24.88 -14.64 16.87
C ALA A 26 -24.99 -13.18 16.39
N LYS A 27 -24.59 -12.21 17.23
CA LYS A 27 -24.48 -10.79 16.90
C LYS A 27 -23.01 -10.33 16.94
N GLY A 28 -22.08 -11.28 16.79
CA GLY A 28 -20.72 -11.13 17.20
C GLY A 28 -19.81 -10.39 16.25
N LEU A 29 -18.62 -10.12 16.77
CA LEU A 29 -17.54 -9.44 16.09
C LEU A 29 -17.09 -10.25 14.86
N LYS A 30 -17.08 -9.61 13.70
CA LYS A 30 -16.43 -10.15 12.51
C LYS A 30 -14.93 -9.92 12.63
N THR A 31 -14.13 -10.97 12.55
CA THR A 31 -12.68 -10.87 12.70
C THR A 31 -11.95 -11.75 11.67
N GLY A 32 -10.78 -11.30 11.23
CA GLY A 32 -9.93 -12.06 10.32
C GLY A 32 -9.33 -13.28 11.02
N ILE A 33 -9.24 -14.40 10.32
CA ILE A 33 -8.64 -15.65 10.86
C ILE A 33 -7.18 -15.42 11.25
N HIS A 34 -6.37 -14.75 10.39
CA HIS A 34 -4.99 -14.39 10.68
C HIS A 34 -4.86 -13.65 12.03
N ARG A 35 -5.78 -12.72 12.30
CA ARG A 35 -5.77 -11.94 13.55
C ARG A 35 -6.12 -12.81 14.78
N LEU A 36 -7.07 -13.74 14.64
CA LEU A 36 -7.36 -14.70 15.68
C LEU A 36 -6.17 -15.61 15.97
N VAL A 37 -5.54 -16.14 14.94
CA VAL A 37 -4.35 -17.00 15.08
C VAL A 37 -3.22 -16.21 15.75
N ALA A 38 -2.93 -15.00 15.29
CA ALA A 38 -1.88 -14.17 15.88
C ALA A 38 -2.16 -13.89 17.36
N LEU A 39 -3.36 -13.43 17.71
CA LEU A 39 -3.75 -13.17 19.12
C LEU A 39 -3.67 -14.42 20.00
N THR A 40 -4.01 -15.59 19.45
CA THR A 40 -4.03 -16.85 20.23
C THR A 40 -2.62 -17.41 20.44
N PHE A 41 -1.75 -17.36 19.45
CA PHE A 41 -0.48 -18.08 19.46
C PHE A 41 0.75 -17.18 19.57
N LEU A 42 0.67 -15.91 19.12
CA LEU A 42 1.77 -14.94 19.22
C LEU A 42 1.56 -13.98 20.39
N GLY A 43 0.38 -14.00 21.03
CA GLY A 43 -0.01 -13.06 22.08
C GLY A 43 -0.52 -11.72 21.54
N PRO A 44 -0.69 -10.72 22.43
CA PRO A 44 -1.17 -9.40 22.04
C PRO A 44 -0.12 -8.67 21.18
N PRO A 45 -0.56 -7.70 20.34
CA PRO A 45 0.37 -6.89 19.58
C PRO A 45 1.28 -6.07 20.51
N PRO A 46 2.56 -5.86 20.15
CA PRO A 46 3.50 -5.07 20.95
C PRO A 46 3.02 -3.64 21.23
N THR A 47 2.31 -3.05 20.26
CA THR A 47 1.58 -1.79 20.42
C THR A 47 0.26 -1.84 19.64
N PRO A 48 -0.71 -0.93 19.93
CA PRO A 48 -1.97 -0.86 19.17
C PRO A 48 -1.81 -0.58 17.66
N LEU A 49 -0.62 -0.12 17.24
CA LEU A 49 -0.31 0.22 15.84
C LEU A 49 0.22 -0.97 15.03
N HIS A 50 0.45 -2.13 15.69
CA HIS A 50 0.90 -3.32 14.98
C HIS A 50 -0.26 -4.03 14.28
N GLU A 51 0.05 -4.49 13.08
CA GLU A 51 -0.82 -5.27 12.21
C GLU A 51 -0.29 -6.71 12.10
N VAL A 52 -1.13 -7.64 11.67
CA VAL A 52 -0.68 -9.01 11.36
C VAL A 52 -0.18 -9.05 9.92
N ALA A 53 1.09 -9.40 9.73
CA ALA A 53 1.72 -9.61 8.43
C ALA A 53 1.88 -11.10 8.11
N HIS A 54 1.76 -11.45 6.82
CA HIS A 54 2.07 -12.78 6.29
C HIS A 54 3.49 -12.78 5.73
N ASN A 55 4.35 -13.62 6.26
CA ASN A 55 5.76 -13.66 5.89
C ASN A 55 6.00 -14.03 4.42
N ASP A 56 5.11 -14.84 3.84
CA ASP A 56 5.13 -15.26 2.42
C ASP A 56 4.30 -14.37 1.49
N GLY A 57 3.55 -13.39 2.03
CA GLY A 57 2.64 -12.53 1.28
C GLY A 57 1.31 -13.18 0.89
N ASP A 58 1.10 -14.48 1.17
CA ASP A 58 -0.16 -15.17 0.89
C ASP A 58 -1.16 -14.99 2.04
N ARG A 59 -2.22 -14.24 1.81
CA ARG A 59 -3.30 -13.97 2.76
C ARG A 59 -4.13 -15.19 3.13
N ASN A 60 -4.00 -16.28 2.38
CA ASN A 60 -4.67 -17.54 2.65
C ASN A 60 -3.89 -18.42 3.63
N ASN A 61 -2.57 -18.23 3.71
CA ASN A 61 -1.70 -19.01 4.60
C ASN A 61 -1.71 -18.42 6.02
N ASN A 62 -2.72 -18.81 6.79
CA ASN A 62 -2.88 -18.35 8.16
C ASN A 62 -2.20 -19.28 9.20
N ALA A 63 -1.20 -20.08 8.78
CA ALA A 63 -0.38 -20.87 9.71
C ALA A 63 0.39 -19.94 10.65
N VAL A 64 0.48 -20.30 11.95
CA VAL A 64 1.14 -19.45 12.96
C VAL A 64 2.59 -19.12 12.59
N ALA A 65 3.33 -20.08 12.02
CA ALA A 65 4.72 -19.88 11.58
C ALA A 65 4.85 -18.86 10.44
N ASN A 66 3.77 -18.59 9.71
CA ASN A 66 3.72 -17.60 8.63
C ASN A 66 3.27 -16.21 9.08
N LEU A 67 2.81 -16.07 10.32
CA LEU A 67 2.25 -14.81 10.82
C LEU A 67 3.23 -14.14 11.80
N ARG A 68 3.26 -12.81 11.76
CA ARG A 68 3.95 -11.99 12.74
C ARG A 68 3.21 -10.68 12.99
N TRP A 69 3.50 -10.05 14.13
CA TRP A 69 3.16 -8.65 14.32
C TRP A 69 4.15 -7.77 13.57
N ALA A 70 3.67 -6.81 12.83
CA ALA A 70 4.48 -5.86 12.07
C ALA A 70 3.91 -4.45 12.21
N THR A 71 4.77 -3.44 12.12
CA THR A 71 4.34 -2.07 11.94
C THR A 71 3.77 -1.87 10.54
N HIS A 72 2.99 -0.81 10.34
CA HIS A 72 2.48 -0.47 9.00
C HIS A 72 3.61 -0.31 7.97
N ALA A 73 4.72 0.34 8.36
CA ALA A 73 5.88 0.53 7.47
C ALA A 73 6.52 -0.80 7.03
N GLU A 74 6.70 -1.74 7.97
CA GLU A 74 7.21 -3.09 7.66
C GLU A 74 6.26 -3.86 6.75
N ASN A 75 4.94 -3.81 7.01
CA ASN A 75 3.94 -4.50 6.21
C ASN A 75 3.87 -3.93 4.78
N VAL A 76 4.04 -2.61 4.61
CA VAL A 76 4.17 -1.98 3.30
C VAL A 76 5.46 -2.44 2.61
N ALA A 77 6.61 -2.44 3.29
CA ALA A 77 7.88 -2.93 2.74
C ALA A 77 7.79 -4.40 2.29
N ASP A 78 7.09 -5.24 3.06
CA ASP A 78 6.83 -6.64 2.68
C ASP A 78 6.00 -6.73 1.40
N SER A 79 4.98 -5.89 1.24
CA SER A 79 4.15 -5.89 0.04
C SER A 79 4.95 -5.57 -1.23
N PHE A 80 5.97 -4.69 -1.14
CA PHE A 80 6.91 -4.44 -2.23
C PHE A 80 7.80 -5.65 -2.49
N ARG A 81 8.35 -6.27 -1.45
CA ARG A 81 9.20 -7.46 -1.56
C ARG A 81 8.47 -8.64 -2.19
N HIS A 82 7.20 -8.83 -1.85
CA HIS A 82 6.33 -9.89 -2.39
C HIS A 82 5.73 -9.55 -3.76
N GLY A 83 5.95 -8.34 -4.30
CA GLY A 83 5.32 -7.90 -5.55
C GLY A 83 3.80 -7.73 -5.46
N THR A 84 3.24 -7.70 -4.25
CA THR A 84 1.79 -7.53 -3.99
C THR A 84 1.40 -6.09 -3.71
N ALA A 85 2.39 -5.18 -3.62
CA ALA A 85 2.14 -3.76 -3.49
C ALA A 85 1.30 -3.29 -4.67
N ARG A 86 0.10 -2.82 -4.40
CA ARG A 86 -0.63 -2.03 -5.39
C ARG A 86 0.02 -0.64 -5.41
N VAL A 87 1.05 -0.49 -6.23
CA VAL A 87 1.48 0.84 -6.62
C VAL A 87 0.25 1.49 -7.25
N PRO A 88 -0.24 2.62 -6.72
CA PRO A 88 -1.33 3.31 -7.40
C PRO A 88 -0.88 3.52 -8.85
N VAL A 89 -1.67 3.03 -9.81
CA VAL A 89 -1.44 3.22 -11.25
C VAL A 89 -1.53 4.71 -11.66
N PHE A 90 -1.67 5.58 -10.66
CA PHE A 90 -1.79 7.03 -10.78
C PHE A 90 -0.44 7.75 -10.66
N ALA A 91 0.64 7.16 -11.20
CA ALA A 91 1.91 7.86 -11.34
C ALA A 91 1.96 8.56 -12.71
N GLY A 92 2.53 9.76 -12.75
CA GLY A 92 2.72 10.48 -14.00
C GLY A 92 1.42 10.84 -14.70
N GLN A 93 1.38 10.63 -16.01
CA GLN A 93 0.23 10.96 -16.88
C GLN A 93 -1.06 10.22 -16.53
N HIS A 94 -0.98 9.09 -15.82
CA HIS A 94 -2.15 8.30 -15.41
C HIS A 94 -2.83 8.83 -14.13
N HIS A 95 -2.25 9.86 -13.48
CA HIS A 95 -2.89 10.49 -12.34
C HIS A 95 -4.11 11.30 -12.80
N PRO A 96 -5.32 11.18 -12.17
CA PRO A 96 -6.53 11.89 -12.61
C PRO A 96 -6.39 13.42 -12.70
N ARG A 97 -5.42 13.99 -12.00
CA ARG A 97 -5.09 15.43 -12.03
C ARG A 97 -3.80 15.73 -12.77
N ALA A 98 -3.30 14.79 -13.57
CA ALA A 98 -2.10 15.04 -14.38
C ALA A 98 -2.43 16.07 -15.46
N THR A 99 -1.64 17.12 -15.52
CA THR A 99 -1.71 18.17 -16.55
C THR A 99 -0.62 18.00 -17.61
N LEU A 100 0.31 17.06 -17.37
CA LEU A 100 1.43 16.75 -18.25
C LEU A 100 1.44 15.27 -18.59
N THR A 101 1.95 14.96 -19.75
CA THR A 101 2.27 13.61 -20.21
C THR A 101 3.67 13.18 -19.74
N ASP A 102 3.97 11.89 -19.81
CA ASP A 102 5.31 11.35 -19.51
C ASP A 102 6.37 11.92 -20.47
N SER A 103 6.01 12.16 -21.72
CA SER A 103 6.91 12.77 -22.73
C SER A 103 7.25 14.23 -22.39
N GLU A 104 6.26 15.01 -21.97
CA GLU A 104 6.48 16.40 -21.55
C GLU A 104 7.32 16.48 -20.28
N ALA A 105 7.11 15.58 -19.32
CA ALA A 105 7.93 15.53 -18.11
C ALA A 105 9.41 15.18 -18.43
N ARG A 106 9.67 14.23 -19.37
CA ARG A 106 11.04 13.95 -19.87
C ARG A 106 11.64 15.16 -20.59
N GLU A 107 10.86 15.85 -21.42
CA GLU A 107 11.31 17.02 -22.14
C GLU A 107 11.66 18.16 -21.19
N ILE A 108 10.87 18.40 -20.13
CA ILE A 108 11.18 19.37 -19.08
C ILE A 108 12.52 19.05 -18.42
N ARG A 109 12.76 17.78 -18.05
CA ARG A 109 14.05 17.35 -17.46
C ARG A 109 15.21 17.54 -18.41
N ARG A 110 15.07 17.15 -19.66
CA ARG A 110 16.10 17.29 -20.70
C ARG A 110 16.48 18.75 -20.95
N ARG A 111 15.51 19.66 -20.93
CA ARG A 111 15.72 21.09 -21.23
C ARG A 111 16.18 21.91 -20.03
N HIS A 112 16.05 21.38 -18.81
CA HIS A 112 16.44 22.11 -17.61
C HIS A 112 17.97 22.10 -17.44
N THR A 113 18.58 23.28 -17.55
CA THR A 113 20.05 23.48 -17.42
C THR A 113 20.45 24.16 -16.10
N GLY A 114 19.50 24.51 -15.26
CA GLY A 114 19.72 25.20 -13.98
C GLY A 114 19.85 26.71 -14.08
N ARG A 115 19.67 27.31 -15.26
CA ARG A 115 19.78 28.76 -15.45
C ARG A 115 18.66 29.52 -14.72
N ARG A 116 19.00 30.71 -14.21
CA ARG A 116 18.03 31.57 -13.53
C ARG A 116 16.84 31.91 -14.45
N GLY A 117 15.61 31.77 -13.93
CA GLY A 117 14.36 32.06 -14.66
C GLY A 117 13.86 30.95 -15.57
N GLU A 118 14.67 29.88 -15.81
CA GLU A 118 14.31 28.81 -16.74
C GLU A 118 13.06 28.02 -16.29
N GLN A 119 12.93 27.73 -14.99
CA GLN A 119 11.74 27.07 -14.48
C GLN A 119 10.45 27.88 -14.71
N ILE A 120 10.54 29.22 -14.66
CA ILE A 120 9.39 30.09 -14.95
C ILE A 120 9.03 30.02 -16.44
N ARG A 121 10.03 30.02 -17.31
CA ARG A 121 9.84 29.91 -18.76
C ARG A 121 9.19 28.57 -19.13
N LEU A 122 9.74 27.46 -18.62
CA LEU A 122 9.18 26.12 -18.81
C LEU A 122 7.75 26.03 -18.26
N ALA A 123 7.48 26.58 -17.08
CA ALA A 123 6.15 26.59 -16.49
C ALA A 123 5.11 27.27 -17.40
N ARG A 124 5.45 28.42 -17.99
CA ARG A 124 4.58 29.12 -18.95
C ARG A 124 4.37 28.34 -20.24
N GLU A 125 5.42 27.72 -20.76
CA GLU A 125 5.39 26.96 -22.01
C GLU A 125 4.52 25.69 -21.89
N PHE A 126 4.66 24.97 -20.77
CA PHE A 126 3.91 23.73 -20.52
C PHE A 126 2.57 23.96 -19.80
N GLY A 127 2.16 25.20 -19.55
CA GLY A 127 0.86 25.53 -18.92
C GLY A 127 0.71 25.06 -17.47
N VAL A 128 1.83 24.94 -16.73
CA VAL A 128 1.84 24.47 -15.34
C VAL A 128 2.47 25.49 -14.40
N SER A 129 2.31 25.27 -13.08
CA SER A 129 2.98 26.15 -12.11
C SER A 129 4.49 25.89 -12.04
N ARG A 130 5.27 26.90 -11.62
CA ARG A 130 6.70 26.74 -11.33
C ARG A 130 6.95 25.62 -10.31
N TYR A 131 6.04 25.42 -9.36
CA TYR A 131 6.10 24.34 -8.37
C TYR A 131 6.17 22.98 -9.04
N VAL A 132 5.32 22.71 -10.03
CA VAL A 132 5.31 21.45 -10.79
C VAL A 132 6.66 21.25 -11.51
N ILE A 133 7.18 22.25 -12.19
CA ILE A 133 8.50 22.18 -12.85
C ILE A 133 9.59 21.86 -11.83
N HIS A 134 9.59 22.53 -10.68
CA HIS A 134 10.59 22.31 -9.63
C HIS A 134 10.63 20.84 -9.17
N HIS A 135 9.48 20.24 -8.89
CA HIS A 135 9.41 18.83 -8.42
C HIS A 135 9.75 17.82 -9.53
N ILE A 136 9.43 18.14 -10.80
CA ILE A 136 9.81 17.29 -11.95
C ILE A 136 11.33 17.25 -12.13
N VAL A 137 12.00 18.38 -12.10
CA VAL A 137 13.46 18.45 -12.31
C VAL A 137 14.26 17.89 -11.16
N ARG A 138 13.70 17.88 -9.94
CA ARG A 138 14.29 17.23 -8.78
C ARG A 138 14.03 15.71 -8.71
N GLY A 139 13.21 15.18 -9.63
CA GLY A 139 12.82 13.76 -9.58
C GLY A 139 11.88 13.40 -8.44
N GLU A 140 11.28 14.37 -7.76
CA GLU A 140 10.35 14.16 -6.64
C GLU A 140 8.97 13.70 -7.14
N THR A 141 8.63 14.09 -8.37
CA THR A 141 7.46 13.59 -9.12
C THR A 141 7.92 12.89 -10.39
N TRP A 142 7.06 12.09 -11.02
CA TRP A 142 7.39 11.32 -12.23
C TRP A 142 8.59 10.38 -12.02
N GLN A 143 8.68 9.77 -10.85
CA GLN A 143 9.80 8.90 -10.45
C GLN A 143 9.96 7.66 -11.34
N HIS A 144 8.87 7.21 -11.97
CA HIS A 144 8.85 6.09 -12.91
C HIS A 144 9.56 6.38 -14.24
N LEU A 145 9.98 7.63 -14.47
CA LEU A 145 10.70 8.05 -15.69
C LEU A 145 12.23 8.11 -15.51
N ASN A 146 12.74 7.67 -14.38
CA ASN A 146 14.19 7.64 -14.09
C ASN A 146 14.82 6.39 -14.69
#